data_e16b3e1f8f1753c91a21ee314a550507
#
_entry.id   e16b3e1f8f1753c91a21ee314a550507
#
_cell.length_a   1.000
_cell.length_b   1.000
_cell.length_c   1.000
_cell.angle_alpha   90.00
_cell.angle_beta   90.00
_cell.angle_gamma   90.00
#
_symmetry.space_group_name_H-M   'P 1'
#
loop_
_entity.id
_entity.type
_entity.pdbx_description
1 polymer ?
#
loop_
_entity_poly.entity_id
_entity_poly.type
_entity_poly.pdbx_seq_one_letter_code
_entity_poly.pdbx_strand_id
1 'polypeptide(L)'
;MSNFNVGFVIFPDLTQLDFTGPLQVLARLPQSTTHIIAKSEAPVPSDCGLSLVPTHTFANCPALDLICIPGGVSGVIGAIGDRETVAFVRQQAGSAKYVTSVCTGAFVLGVAGLLKGRRATTHWAYTDLLSLVGATYEKSRIVKDGNLITAGGVTAGIDFGLSVVAEIAGEVIARTIQLGIEYDPVPPFDSGHPDRARAAVKSALSSRYEKANLALRAGIEQATIL
;
A
#
# COMPACT_ATOMS: atom_id res chain seq x y z
N MET A 1 -14.52 -6.39 -24.15
CA MET A 1 -13.43 -6.74 -23.19
C MET A 1 -13.99 -6.52 -21.80
N SER A 2 -13.70 -7.40 -20.83
CA SER A 2 -14.15 -7.22 -19.45
C SER A 2 -13.47 -6.00 -18.85
N ASN A 3 -14.20 -5.20 -18.08
CA ASN A 3 -13.69 -4.05 -17.37
C ASN A 3 -12.69 -4.51 -16.30
N PHE A 4 -11.54 -3.81 -16.12
CA PHE A 4 -10.50 -4.15 -15.16
C PHE A 4 -10.81 -3.49 -13.81
N ASN A 5 -11.10 -4.29 -12.78
CA ASN A 5 -11.49 -3.80 -11.46
C ASN A 5 -10.27 -3.56 -10.56
N VAL A 6 -10.03 -2.31 -10.20
CA VAL A 6 -8.96 -1.89 -9.28
C VAL A 6 -9.57 -1.56 -7.93
N GLY A 7 -9.21 -2.31 -6.88
CA GLY A 7 -9.73 -2.11 -5.54
C GLY A 7 -8.68 -1.53 -4.59
N PHE A 8 -9.07 -0.50 -3.84
CA PHE A 8 -8.29 0.06 -2.74
C PHE A 8 -9.01 -0.22 -1.42
N VAL A 9 -8.38 -0.97 -0.54
CA VAL A 9 -8.94 -1.26 0.79
C VAL A 9 -8.54 -0.15 1.74
N ILE A 10 -9.52 0.61 2.23
CA ILE A 10 -9.29 1.70 3.19
C ILE A 10 -9.78 1.32 4.59
N PHE A 11 -9.11 1.83 5.60
CA PHE A 11 -9.38 1.59 7.02
C PHE A 11 -9.02 2.84 7.84
N PRO A 12 -9.58 3.03 9.06
CA PRO A 12 -9.28 4.19 9.89
C PRO A 12 -7.77 4.40 10.10
N ASP A 13 -7.34 5.64 10.15
CA ASP A 13 -5.95 6.08 10.35
C ASP A 13 -4.96 5.62 9.27
N LEU A 14 -5.45 5.29 8.08
CA LEU A 14 -4.55 5.07 6.95
C LEU A 14 -3.80 6.35 6.58
N THR A 15 -2.59 6.22 6.07
CA THR A 15 -1.88 7.35 5.45
C THR A 15 -2.52 7.65 4.10
N GLN A 16 -3.26 8.78 4.01
CA GLN A 16 -4.11 9.05 2.85
C GLN A 16 -3.35 9.09 1.53
N LEU A 17 -2.10 9.56 1.48
CA LEU A 17 -1.34 9.64 0.23
C LEU A 17 -0.88 8.24 -0.26
N ASP A 18 -0.76 7.25 0.63
CA ASP A 18 -0.55 5.85 0.25
C ASP A 18 -1.71 5.29 -0.60
N PHE A 19 -2.89 5.87 -0.41
CA PHE A 19 -4.11 5.57 -1.17
C PHE A 19 -4.30 6.53 -2.34
N THR A 20 -4.32 7.85 -2.09
CA THR A 20 -4.67 8.84 -3.12
C THR A 20 -3.60 9.00 -4.19
N GLY A 21 -2.33 8.76 -3.86
CA GLY A 21 -1.23 8.77 -4.85
C GLY A 21 -1.44 7.74 -5.97
N PRO A 22 -1.48 6.45 -5.66
CA PRO A 22 -1.74 5.43 -6.67
C PRO A 22 -3.15 5.51 -7.26
N LEU A 23 -4.17 5.91 -6.49
CA LEU A 23 -5.53 6.13 -7.02
C LEU A 23 -5.52 7.16 -8.16
N GLN A 24 -4.81 8.29 -7.99
CA GLN A 24 -4.72 9.34 -8.99
C GLN A 24 -4.14 8.85 -10.32
N VAL A 25 -3.27 7.86 -10.29
CA VAL A 25 -2.66 7.24 -11.46
C VAL A 25 -3.56 6.13 -12.02
N LEU A 26 -3.96 5.17 -11.19
CA LEU A 26 -4.68 3.97 -11.61
C LEU A 26 -6.12 4.26 -12.06
N ALA A 27 -6.75 5.33 -11.57
CA ALA A 27 -8.05 5.79 -12.07
C ALA A 27 -8.03 6.26 -13.53
N ARG A 28 -6.84 6.42 -14.14
CA ARG A 28 -6.65 6.76 -15.55
C ARG A 28 -6.30 5.57 -16.43
N LEU A 29 -6.22 4.37 -15.84
CA LEU A 29 -6.01 3.14 -16.60
C LEU A 29 -7.19 2.92 -17.55
N PRO A 30 -6.97 2.77 -18.88
CA PRO A 30 -8.05 2.55 -19.82
C PRO A 30 -8.85 1.29 -19.51
N GLN A 31 -10.17 1.36 -19.71
CA GLN A 31 -11.08 0.23 -19.50
C GLN A 31 -11.02 -0.35 -18.09
N SER A 32 -10.82 0.50 -17.08
CA SER A 32 -10.84 0.10 -15.68
C SER A 32 -11.90 0.85 -14.87
N THR A 33 -12.26 0.28 -13.73
CA THR A 33 -13.07 0.93 -12.70
C THR A 33 -12.34 0.82 -11.37
N THR A 34 -12.23 1.94 -10.66
CA THR A 34 -11.67 1.98 -9.32
C THR A 34 -12.76 1.86 -8.25
N HIS A 35 -12.50 1.04 -7.25
CA HIS A 35 -13.37 0.77 -6.11
C HIS A 35 -12.65 1.17 -4.83
N ILE A 36 -13.26 2.05 -4.05
CA ILE A 36 -12.80 2.43 -2.71
C ILE A 36 -13.58 1.58 -1.72
N ILE A 37 -12.91 0.68 -1.02
CA ILE A 37 -13.56 -0.41 -0.32
C ILE A 37 -13.26 -0.31 1.17
N ALA A 38 -14.30 -0.33 2.01
CA ALA A 38 -14.17 -0.35 3.46
C ALA A 38 -15.09 -1.42 4.09
N LYS A 39 -14.95 -1.64 5.38
CA LYS A 39 -15.80 -2.56 6.14
C LYS A 39 -17.28 -2.12 6.16
N SER A 40 -17.55 -0.84 6.12
CA SER A 40 -18.88 -0.24 6.13
C SER A 40 -18.94 0.97 5.20
N GLU A 41 -20.15 1.50 4.96
CA GLU A 41 -20.37 2.71 4.15
C GLU A 41 -20.02 4.01 4.89
N ALA A 42 -19.71 3.94 6.19
CA ALA A 42 -19.34 5.11 6.96
C ALA A 42 -18.03 5.74 6.46
N PRO A 43 -17.92 7.08 6.47
CA PRO A 43 -16.67 7.75 6.13
C PRO A 43 -15.51 7.29 7.00
N VAL A 44 -14.37 7.04 6.38
CA VAL A 44 -13.15 6.52 7.00
C VAL A 44 -12.18 7.68 7.28
N PRO A 45 -11.85 7.97 8.55
CA PRO A 45 -10.87 9.02 8.87
C PRO A 45 -9.46 8.59 8.49
N SER A 46 -8.68 9.50 7.91
CA SER A 46 -7.26 9.30 7.62
C SER A 46 -6.36 9.91 8.71
N ASP A 47 -5.07 9.61 8.65
CA ASP A 47 -4.03 10.11 9.56
C ASP A 47 -3.82 11.64 9.51
N CYS A 48 -4.28 12.30 8.46
CA CYS A 48 -4.13 13.75 8.26
C CYS A 48 -5.44 14.53 8.34
N GLY A 49 -6.53 13.92 8.84
CA GLY A 49 -7.80 14.59 9.06
C GLY A 49 -8.75 14.62 7.85
N LEU A 50 -8.38 14.01 6.72
CA LEU A 50 -9.31 13.80 5.62
C LEU A 50 -10.27 12.65 5.95
N SER A 51 -11.54 12.83 5.62
CA SER A 51 -12.56 11.80 5.70
C SER A 51 -12.81 11.23 4.31
N LEU A 52 -12.60 9.93 4.15
CA LEU A 52 -12.69 9.22 2.88
C LEU A 52 -14.00 8.45 2.81
N VAL A 53 -14.78 8.66 1.75
CA VAL A 53 -16.05 7.97 1.55
C VAL A 53 -15.83 6.73 0.68
N PRO A 54 -16.10 5.51 1.18
CA PRO A 54 -15.99 4.30 0.38
C PRO A 54 -17.09 4.27 -0.69
N THR A 55 -16.80 3.60 -1.81
CA THR A 55 -17.78 3.32 -2.87
C THR A 55 -18.41 1.93 -2.73
N HIS A 56 -17.75 1.06 -1.98
CA HIS A 56 -18.17 -0.33 -1.74
C HIS A 56 -17.82 -0.76 -0.32
N THR A 57 -18.56 -1.73 0.18
CA THR A 57 -18.24 -2.48 1.40
C THR A 57 -17.62 -3.82 1.04
N PHE A 58 -17.08 -4.53 2.04
CA PHE A 58 -16.60 -5.91 1.84
C PHE A 58 -17.69 -6.84 1.31
N ALA A 59 -18.97 -6.58 1.68
CA ALA A 59 -20.10 -7.42 1.32
C ALA A 59 -20.55 -7.25 -0.15
N ASN A 60 -20.37 -6.07 -0.74
CA ASN A 60 -20.86 -5.76 -2.09
C ASN A 60 -19.72 -5.47 -3.09
N CYS A 61 -18.46 -5.65 -2.69
CA CYS A 61 -17.31 -5.46 -3.55
C CYS A 61 -17.29 -6.52 -4.68
N PRO A 62 -17.12 -6.11 -5.94
CA PRO A 62 -16.95 -7.07 -7.04
C PRO A 62 -15.63 -7.82 -6.92
N ALA A 63 -15.45 -8.89 -7.69
CA ALA A 63 -14.15 -9.53 -7.86
C ALA A 63 -13.15 -8.54 -8.45
N LEU A 64 -11.99 -8.44 -7.82
CA LEU A 64 -10.95 -7.48 -8.20
C LEU A 64 -9.90 -8.13 -9.11
N ASP A 65 -9.45 -7.39 -10.13
CA ASP A 65 -8.27 -7.75 -10.91
C ASP A 65 -6.98 -7.25 -10.22
N LEU A 66 -7.06 -6.13 -9.50
CA LEU A 66 -5.98 -5.59 -8.69
C LEU A 66 -6.52 -5.17 -7.32
N ILE A 67 -5.86 -5.62 -6.26
CA ILE A 67 -6.09 -5.15 -4.89
C ILE A 67 -4.88 -4.35 -4.41
N CYS A 68 -5.12 -3.16 -3.86
CA CYS A 68 -4.08 -2.28 -3.30
C CYS A 68 -4.38 -1.95 -1.84
N ILE A 69 -3.39 -2.21 -0.99
CA ILE A 69 -3.47 -1.95 0.46
C ILE A 69 -2.56 -0.77 0.80
N PRO A 70 -3.10 0.38 1.22
CA PRO A 70 -2.32 1.51 1.73
C PRO A 70 -1.72 1.20 3.10
N GLY A 71 -0.76 2.02 3.53
CA GLY A 71 -0.18 1.96 4.85
C GLY A 71 -0.80 2.96 5.83
N GLY A 72 -0.04 3.28 6.86
CA GLY A 72 -0.44 4.04 8.05
C GLY A 72 -0.26 3.17 9.28
N VAL A 73 0.71 3.48 10.14
CA VAL A 73 1.09 2.55 11.23
C VAL A 73 -0.09 2.20 12.14
N SER A 74 -0.80 3.22 12.65
CA SER A 74 -1.97 3.01 13.53
C SER A 74 -3.09 2.28 12.79
N GLY A 75 -3.38 2.68 11.56
CA GLY A 75 -4.41 2.06 10.73
C GLY A 75 -4.07 0.60 10.39
N VAL A 76 -2.82 0.32 10.05
CA VAL A 76 -2.37 -1.06 9.77
C VAL A 76 -2.47 -1.94 11.00
N ILE A 77 -2.11 -1.44 12.20
CA ILE A 77 -2.29 -2.20 13.46
C ILE A 77 -3.77 -2.55 13.66
N GLY A 78 -4.68 -1.60 13.43
CA GLY A 78 -6.12 -1.87 13.47
C GLY A 78 -6.57 -2.89 12.44
N ALA A 79 -6.12 -2.73 11.18
CA ALA A 79 -6.51 -3.60 10.08
C ALA A 79 -6.02 -5.05 10.24
N ILE A 80 -4.78 -5.27 10.70
CA ILE A 80 -4.27 -6.63 10.96
C ILE A 80 -4.91 -7.30 12.18
N GLY A 81 -5.41 -6.52 13.14
CA GLY A 81 -6.19 -7.01 14.28
C GLY A 81 -7.65 -7.32 13.94
N ASP A 82 -8.17 -6.81 12.81
CA ASP A 82 -9.53 -7.08 12.36
C ASP A 82 -9.58 -8.29 11.41
N ARG A 83 -10.05 -9.41 11.94
CA ARG A 83 -10.17 -10.67 11.19
C ARG A 83 -10.99 -10.55 9.91
N GLU A 84 -12.00 -9.68 9.88
CA GLU A 84 -12.85 -9.47 8.71
C GLU A 84 -12.06 -8.78 7.59
N THR A 85 -11.29 -7.74 7.90
CA THR A 85 -10.39 -7.08 6.96
C THR A 85 -9.35 -8.05 6.39
N VAL A 86 -8.68 -8.83 7.25
CA VAL A 86 -7.68 -9.82 6.81
C VAL A 86 -8.30 -10.91 5.94
N ALA A 87 -9.49 -11.41 6.29
CA ALA A 87 -10.21 -12.41 5.51
C ALA A 87 -10.64 -11.88 4.14
N PHE A 88 -11.15 -10.64 4.08
CA PHE A 88 -11.51 -9.97 2.82
C PHE A 88 -10.30 -9.81 1.89
N VAL A 89 -9.16 -9.32 2.42
CA VAL A 89 -7.92 -9.17 1.65
C VAL A 89 -7.45 -10.52 1.11
N ARG A 90 -7.45 -11.56 1.93
CA ARG A 90 -7.07 -12.93 1.51
C ARG A 90 -7.99 -13.46 0.42
N GLN A 91 -9.30 -13.27 0.56
CA GLN A 91 -10.30 -13.71 -0.41
C GLN A 91 -10.10 -13.04 -1.76
N GLN A 92 -10.02 -11.71 -1.80
CA GLN A 92 -9.84 -10.96 -3.05
C GLN A 92 -8.49 -11.28 -3.71
N ALA A 93 -7.41 -11.38 -2.92
CA ALA A 93 -6.08 -11.73 -3.43
C ALA A 93 -6.03 -13.12 -4.09
N GLY A 94 -6.91 -14.05 -3.69
CA GLY A 94 -6.98 -15.40 -4.27
C GLY A 94 -7.38 -15.43 -5.74
N SER A 95 -8.10 -14.41 -6.23
CA SER A 95 -8.53 -14.28 -7.63
C SER A 95 -7.90 -13.09 -8.36
N ALA A 96 -7.29 -12.17 -7.65
CA ALA A 96 -6.68 -10.98 -8.25
C ALA A 96 -5.45 -11.31 -9.10
N LYS A 97 -5.35 -10.66 -10.25
CA LYS A 97 -4.16 -10.72 -11.12
C LYS A 97 -2.97 -10.03 -10.50
N TYR A 98 -3.22 -8.97 -9.69
CA TYR A 98 -2.19 -8.20 -9.00
C TYR A 98 -2.58 -7.98 -7.54
N VAL A 99 -1.69 -8.38 -6.65
CA VAL A 99 -1.79 -8.16 -5.19
C VAL A 99 -0.76 -7.12 -4.80
N THR A 100 -1.22 -5.97 -4.30
CA THR A 100 -0.30 -4.84 -4.17
C THR A 100 -0.43 -4.11 -2.84
N SER A 101 0.64 -3.43 -2.43
CA SER A 101 0.64 -2.58 -1.25
C SER A 101 1.58 -1.38 -1.39
N VAL A 102 1.28 -0.34 -0.63
CA VAL A 102 2.16 0.82 -0.44
C VAL A 102 2.52 0.91 1.04
N CYS A 103 3.77 1.29 1.35
CA CYS A 103 4.20 1.56 2.71
C CYS A 103 3.99 0.36 3.64
N THR A 104 3.47 0.59 4.86
CA THR A 104 3.17 -0.46 5.84
C THR A 104 1.97 -1.35 5.48
N GLY A 105 1.24 -1.06 4.40
CA GLY A 105 0.20 -1.95 3.86
C GLY A 105 0.70 -3.36 3.54
N ALA A 106 2.01 -3.52 3.31
CA ALA A 106 2.65 -4.83 3.17
C ALA A 106 2.37 -5.76 4.36
N PHE A 107 2.22 -5.25 5.58
CA PHE A 107 1.96 -6.08 6.76
C PHE A 107 0.53 -6.62 6.80
N VAL A 108 -0.43 -5.92 6.19
CA VAL A 108 -1.79 -6.48 6.01
C VAL A 108 -1.74 -7.68 5.06
N LEU A 109 -1.01 -7.55 3.94
CA LEU A 109 -0.75 -8.68 3.03
C LEU A 109 -0.01 -9.82 3.75
N GLY A 110 0.95 -9.47 4.62
CA GLY A 110 1.74 -10.42 5.39
C GLY A 110 0.90 -11.25 6.35
N VAL A 111 0.07 -10.60 7.18
CA VAL A 111 -0.86 -11.29 8.12
C VAL A 111 -1.92 -12.09 7.36
N ALA A 112 -2.32 -11.63 6.16
CA ALA A 112 -3.15 -12.43 5.26
C ALA A 112 -2.43 -13.67 4.67
N GLY A 113 -1.13 -13.87 4.96
CA GLY A 113 -0.35 -15.03 4.51
C GLY A 113 0.19 -14.90 3.07
N LEU A 114 0.08 -13.73 2.46
CA LEU A 114 0.38 -13.50 1.03
C LEU A 114 1.86 -13.17 0.76
N LEU A 115 2.65 -12.91 1.81
CA LEU A 115 4.07 -12.56 1.68
C LEU A 115 5.03 -13.70 2.02
N LYS A 116 4.54 -14.85 2.50
CA LYS A 116 5.40 -15.96 2.93
C LYS A 116 6.24 -16.49 1.77
N GLY A 117 7.58 -16.46 1.94
CA GLY A 117 8.54 -16.88 0.93
C GLY A 117 8.70 -15.93 -0.26
N ARG A 118 8.12 -14.72 -0.18
CA ARG A 118 8.15 -13.72 -1.25
C ARG A 118 9.14 -12.60 -0.95
N ARG A 119 9.66 -11.97 -2.00
CA ARG A 119 10.42 -10.72 -1.89
C ARG A 119 9.45 -9.55 -1.78
N ALA A 120 9.73 -8.62 -0.88
CA ALA A 120 8.88 -7.46 -0.66
C ALA A 120 9.68 -6.25 -0.18
N THR A 121 9.07 -5.08 -0.33
CA THR A 121 9.52 -3.84 0.30
C THR A 121 8.37 -3.22 1.10
N THR A 122 8.71 -2.27 1.95
CA THR A 122 7.79 -1.48 2.76
C THR A 122 8.42 -0.12 3.05
N HIS A 123 7.81 0.71 3.90
CA HIS A 123 8.43 1.94 4.36
C HIS A 123 9.78 1.63 5.05
N TRP A 124 10.81 2.43 4.73
CA TRP A 124 12.20 2.20 5.15
C TRP A 124 12.40 1.97 6.66
N ALA A 125 11.56 2.56 7.50
CA ALA A 125 11.67 2.45 8.97
C ALA A 125 11.14 1.11 9.53
N TYR A 126 10.54 0.25 8.71
CA TYR A 126 9.88 -0.99 9.14
C TYR A 126 10.31 -2.21 8.34
N THR A 127 11.40 -2.11 7.59
CA THR A 127 11.88 -3.18 6.70
C THR A 127 12.31 -4.45 7.44
N ASP A 128 12.79 -4.30 8.68
CA ASP A 128 13.16 -5.40 9.58
C ASP A 128 11.94 -6.28 9.97
N LEU A 129 10.74 -5.70 9.99
CA LEU A 129 9.52 -6.40 10.35
C LEU A 129 8.98 -7.34 9.26
N LEU A 130 9.46 -7.22 8.01
CA LEU A 130 9.03 -8.10 6.91
C LEU A 130 9.35 -9.57 7.20
N SER A 131 10.41 -9.85 7.94
CA SER A 131 10.77 -11.20 8.35
C SER A 131 9.71 -11.87 9.25
N LEU A 132 8.97 -11.09 10.05
CA LEU A 132 7.91 -11.60 10.93
C LEU A 132 6.72 -12.19 10.16
N VAL A 133 6.53 -11.74 8.93
CA VAL A 133 5.47 -12.23 8.02
C VAL A 133 6.03 -13.17 6.94
N GLY A 134 7.27 -13.65 7.13
CA GLY A 134 7.92 -14.62 6.25
C GLY A 134 8.38 -14.06 4.90
N ALA A 135 8.47 -12.74 4.75
CA ALA A 135 8.97 -12.08 3.55
C ALA A 135 10.47 -11.81 3.61
N THR A 136 11.11 -11.80 2.45
CA THR A 136 12.49 -11.34 2.29
C THR A 136 12.48 -9.89 1.84
N TYR A 137 13.10 -9.01 2.63
CA TYR A 137 13.26 -7.61 2.25
C TYR A 137 14.16 -7.45 1.03
N GLU A 138 13.68 -6.73 0.03
CA GLU A 138 14.48 -6.25 -1.09
C GLU A 138 14.56 -4.72 -1.04
N LYS A 139 15.80 -4.19 -1.05
CA LYS A 139 16.06 -2.75 -1.02
C LYS A 139 15.76 -2.13 -2.37
N SER A 140 14.49 -1.85 -2.60
CA SER A 140 14.02 -1.17 -3.81
C SER A 140 12.81 -0.29 -3.47
N ARG A 141 12.59 0.74 -4.27
CA ARG A 141 11.41 1.60 -4.15
C ARG A 141 10.13 0.86 -4.50
N ILE A 142 10.22 -0.09 -5.44
CA ILE A 142 9.14 -0.99 -5.85
C ILE A 142 9.76 -2.37 -6.02
N VAL A 143 9.12 -3.40 -5.46
CA VAL A 143 9.52 -4.80 -5.62
C VAL A 143 8.37 -5.55 -6.27
N LYS A 144 8.68 -6.21 -7.37
CA LYS A 144 7.77 -7.14 -8.06
C LYS A 144 8.28 -8.57 -7.85
N ASP A 145 7.39 -9.43 -7.39
CA ASP A 145 7.62 -10.86 -7.25
C ASP A 145 6.39 -11.63 -7.75
N GLY A 146 6.42 -12.05 -9.02
CA GLY A 146 5.26 -12.60 -9.70
C GLY A 146 4.11 -11.58 -9.80
N ASN A 147 2.98 -11.91 -9.23
CA ASN A 147 1.80 -11.04 -9.17
C ASN A 147 1.77 -10.11 -7.94
N LEU A 148 2.72 -10.26 -7.03
CA LEU A 148 2.87 -9.38 -5.88
C LEU A 148 3.71 -8.17 -6.26
N ILE A 149 3.21 -6.96 -5.98
CA ILE A 149 3.96 -5.71 -6.17
C ILE A 149 3.84 -4.88 -4.90
N THR A 150 4.96 -4.66 -4.22
CA THR A 150 5.01 -3.84 -3.01
C THR A 150 5.82 -2.58 -3.24
N ALA A 151 5.39 -1.47 -2.68
CA ALA A 151 6.06 -0.18 -2.79
C ALA A 151 6.51 0.35 -1.43
N GLY A 152 7.56 1.15 -1.44
CA GLY A 152 8.09 1.85 -0.27
C GLY A 152 7.15 2.88 0.31
N GLY A 153 7.69 3.83 1.09
CA GLY A 153 6.87 4.80 1.83
C GLY A 153 6.21 5.86 0.95
N VAL A 154 5.04 6.18 1.31
CA VAL A 154 4.11 7.26 0.93
C VAL A 154 4.17 7.66 -0.55
N THR A 155 5.12 8.52 -0.94
CA THR A 155 5.22 9.03 -2.32
C THR A 155 5.60 7.96 -3.35
N ALA A 156 6.10 6.79 -2.91
CA ALA A 156 6.35 5.66 -3.80
C ALA A 156 5.06 5.13 -4.46
N GLY A 157 3.88 5.45 -3.89
CA GLY A 157 2.59 5.08 -4.47
C GLY A 157 2.34 5.64 -5.86
N ILE A 158 2.88 6.82 -6.20
CA ILE A 158 2.75 7.41 -7.54
C ILE A 158 3.61 6.63 -8.54
N ASP A 159 4.90 6.41 -8.22
CA ASP A 159 5.82 5.62 -9.07
C ASP A 159 5.30 4.20 -9.25
N PHE A 160 4.78 3.60 -8.17
CA PHE A 160 4.13 2.29 -8.18
C PHE A 160 2.94 2.27 -9.14
N GLY A 161 2.04 3.26 -9.05
CA GLY A 161 0.88 3.35 -9.93
C GLY A 161 1.29 3.39 -11.41
N LEU A 162 2.30 4.20 -11.77
CA LEU A 162 2.84 4.27 -13.13
C LEU A 162 3.47 2.95 -13.58
N SER A 163 4.20 2.26 -12.67
CA SER A 163 4.80 0.95 -12.97
C SER A 163 3.72 -0.12 -13.23
N VAL A 164 2.65 -0.10 -12.45
CA VAL A 164 1.50 -1.01 -12.63
C VAL A 164 0.76 -0.72 -13.93
N VAL A 165 0.55 0.55 -14.29
CA VAL A 165 -0.05 0.92 -15.58
C VAL A 165 0.82 0.44 -16.73
N ALA A 166 2.15 0.59 -16.65
CA ALA A 166 3.06 0.10 -17.67
C ALA A 166 2.98 -1.42 -17.85
N GLU A 167 2.82 -2.15 -16.76
CA GLU A 167 2.65 -3.61 -16.78
C GLU A 167 1.33 -4.05 -17.44
N ILE A 168 0.24 -3.34 -17.16
CA ILE A 168 -1.13 -3.73 -17.61
C ILE A 168 -1.41 -3.21 -19.03
N ALA A 169 -1.08 -1.95 -19.31
CA ALA A 169 -1.49 -1.24 -20.52
C ALA A 169 -0.33 -0.79 -21.41
N GLY A 170 0.91 -1.08 -21.00
CA GLY A 170 2.11 -0.71 -21.73
C GLY A 170 2.68 0.67 -21.39
N GLU A 171 3.96 0.84 -21.70
CA GLU A 171 4.75 2.01 -21.33
C GLU A 171 4.21 3.32 -21.91
N VAL A 172 3.68 3.32 -23.13
CA VAL A 172 3.12 4.52 -23.76
C VAL A 172 1.96 5.08 -22.96
N ILE A 173 1.07 4.24 -22.47
CA ILE A 173 -0.06 4.68 -21.63
C ILE A 173 0.44 5.22 -20.29
N ALA A 174 1.41 4.53 -19.65
CA ALA A 174 1.99 5.02 -18.41
C ALA A 174 2.63 6.40 -18.56
N ARG A 175 3.42 6.62 -19.60
CA ARG A 175 4.04 7.92 -19.94
C ARG A 175 3.00 8.99 -20.25
N THR A 176 1.92 8.63 -20.93
CA THR A 176 0.80 9.57 -21.20
C THR A 176 0.14 10.01 -19.89
N ILE A 177 -0.09 9.07 -18.97
CA ILE A 177 -0.65 9.40 -17.65
C ILE A 177 0.32 10.26 -16.85
N GLN A 178 1.62 9.91 -16.83
CA GLN A 178 2.66 10.68 -16.14
C GLN A 178 2.68 12.14 -16.61
N LEU A 179 2.70 12.35 -17.92
CA LEU A 179 2.65 13.70 -18.50
C LEU A 179 1.32 14.41 -18.17
N GLY A 180 0.20 13.69 -18.23
CA GLY A 180 -1.13 14.25 -17.97
C GLY A 180 -1.37 14.68 -16.53
N ILE A 181 -0.63 14.12 -15.56
CA ILE A 181 -0.65 14.55 -14.14
C ILE A 181 0.56 15.42 -13.79
N GLU A 182 1.40 15.76 -14.78
CA GLU A 182 2.62 16.56 -14.59
C GLU A 182 3.53 16.02 -13.47
N TYR A 183 3.68 14.67 -13.42
CA TYR A 183 4.54 14.04 -12.43
C TYR A 183 6.01 14.16 -12.85
N ASP A 184 6.61 15.30 -12.51
CA ASP A 184 8.01 15.66 -12.73
C ASP A 184 8.64 16.12 -11.39
N PRO A 185 8.92 15.19 -10.44
CA PRO A 185 9.28 15.53 -9.08
C PRO A 185 10.67 16.16 -8.97
N VAL A 186 10.73 17.41 -8.49
CA VAL A 186 11.95 18.16 -8.18
C VAL A 186 11.91 18.57 -6.70
N PRO A 187 12.19 17.66 -5.76
CA PRO A 187 12.14 17.97 -4.34
C PRO A 187 13.23 19.01 -3.98
N PRO A 188 12.92 20.01 -3.12
CA PRO A 188 13.87 21.09 -2.78
C PRO A 188 15.03 20.61 -1.90
N PHE A 189 14.94 19.40 -1.34
CA PHE A 189 15.94 18.81 -0.46
C PHE A 189 16.24 17.36 -0.83
N ASP A 190 17.49 16.94 -0.74
CA ASP A 190 17.92 15.55 -0.93
C ASP A 190 17.90 14.75 0.39
N SER A 191 16.74 14.67 1.02
CA SER A 191 16.51 13.96 2.29
C SER A 191 15.36 12.94 2.22
N GLY A 192 14.90 12.61 1.02
CA GLY A 192 13.78 11.69 0.81
C GLY A 192 14.11 10.21 0.99
N HIS A 193 15.37 9.86 1.28
CA HIS A 193 15.79 8.47 1.53
C HIS A 193 16.81 8.43 2.68
N PRO A 194 16.76 7.40 3.57
CA PRO A 194 17.66 7.33 4.73
C PRO A 194 19.14 7.30 4.36
N ASP A 195 19.52 6.82 3.18
CA ASP A 195 20.93 6.79 2.74
C ASP A 195 21.46 8.16 2.33
N ARG A 196 20.58 9.10 1.95
CA ARG A 196 20.94 10.47 1.55
C ARG A 196 20.70 11.50 2.66
N ALA A 197 19.76 11.19 3.57
CA ALA A 197 19.41 12.08 4.65
C ALA A 197 20.59 12.27 5.63
N ARG A 198 20.82 13.53 6.04
CA ARG A 198 21.85 13.87 7.04
C ARG A 198 21.55 13.17 8.37
N ALA A 199 22.60 12.81 9.12
CA ALA A 199 22.48 12.13 10.41
C ALA A 199 21.53 12.84 11.39
N ALA A 200 21.60 14.17 11.49
CA ALA A 200 20.71 14.97 12.34
C ALA A 200 19.22 14.83 11.96
N VAL A 201 18.93 14.74 10.65
CA VAL A 201 17.55 14.54 10.17
C VAL A 201 17.03 13.14 10.53
N LYS A 202 17.89 12.12 10.38
CA LYS A 202 17.55 10.75 10.81
C LYS A 202 17.32 10.69 12.33
N SER A 203 18.21 11.26 13.11
CA SER A 203 18.11 11.28 14.57
C SER A 203 16.83 11.96 15.06
N ALA A 204 16.42 13.04 14.42
CA ALA A 204 15.17 13.74 14.76
C ALA A 204 13.92 12.86 14.59
N LEU A 205 13.96 11.85 13.72
CA LEU A 205 12.87 10.91 13.48
C LEU A 205 12.99 9.61 14.30
N SER A 206 14.18 9.30 14.82
CA SER A 206 14.49 7.98 15.43
C SER A 206 13.51 7.59 16.53
N SER A 207 13.28 8.46 17.51
CA SER A 207 12.39 8.14 18.65
C SER A 207 10.94 7.90 18.23
N ARG A 208 10.46 8.65 17.23
CA ARG A 208 9.11 8.49 16.69
C ARG A 208 8.96 7.14 15.96
N TYR A 209 9.90 6.81 15.10
CA TYR A 209 9.85 5.57 14.33
C TYR A 209 10.16 4.34 15.17
N GLU A 210 11.04 4.44 16.17
CA GLU A 210 11.31 3.36 17.11
C GLU A 210 10.06 2.96 17.90
N LYS A 211 9.35 3.94 18.47
CA LYS A 211 8.07 3.70 19.16
C LYS A 211 7.02 3.07 18.22
N ALA A 212 6.91 3.59 17.01
CA ALA A 212 5.97 3.08 16.00
C ALA A 212 6.35 1.66 15.53
N ASN A 213 7.65 1.36 15.38
CA ASN A 213 8.15 0.03 15.02
C ASN A 213 7.80 -1.00 16.11
N LEU A 214 8.03 -0.67 17.38
CA LEU A 214 7.68 -1.54 18.50
C LEU A 214 6.16 -1.85 18.54
N ALA A 215 5.32 -0.83 18.34
CA ALA A 215 3.87 -1.01 18.32
C ALA A 215 3.42 -1.89 17.14
N LEU A 216 3.96 -1.65 15.94
CA LEU A 216 3.64 -2.43 14.76
C LEU A 216 4.15 -3.89 14.89
N ARG A 217 5.35 -4.09 15.44
CA ARG A 217 5.89 -5.42 15.75
C ARG A 217 4.93 -6.20 16.64
N ALA A 218 4.53 -5.62 17.77
CA ALA A 218 3.60 -6.26 18.70
C ALA A 218 2.26 -6.60 18.02
N GLY A 219 1.72 -5.70 17.19
CA GLY A 219 0.50 -5.96 16.43
C GLY A 219 0.64 -7.11 15.45
N ILE A 220 1.75 -7.22 14.73
CA ILE A 220 2.04 -8.33 13.80
C ILE A 220 2.15 -9.65 14.57
N GLU A 221 2.93 -9.69 15.65
CA GLU A 221 3.11 -10.88 16.47
C GLU A 221 1.78 -11.38 17.03
N GLN A 222 0.94 -10.47 17.55
CA GLN A 222 -0.39 -10.82 18.04
C GLN A 222 -1.30 -11.37 16.93
N ALA A 223 -1.31 -10.75 15.75
CA ALA A 223 -2.17 -11.15 14.64
C ALA A 223 -1.75 -12.49 13.99
N THR A 224 -0.46 -12.87 14.07
CA THR A 224 0.05 -14.14 13.53
C THR A 224 -0.18 -15.35 14.43
N ILE A 225 -0.57 -15.15 15.69
CA ILE A 225 -0.93 -16.21 16.64
C ILE A 225 -2.41 -16.64 16.49
N LEU A 226 -3.24 -15.79 15.91
CA LEU A 226 -4.69 -15.96 15.75
C LEU A 226 -5.05 -16.64 14.43
#